data_9b5073c16a800701ff88a2a4bc895492
#
_entry.id   9b5073c16a800701ff88a2a4bc895492
#
_cell.length_a   1.000
_cell.length_b   1.000
_cell.length_c   1.000
_cell.angle_alpha   90.00
_cell.angle_beta   90.00
_cell.angle_gamma   90.00
#
_symmetry.space_group_name_H-M   'P 1'
#
loop_
_entity.id
_entity.type
_entity.pdbx_description
1 polymer ?
#
loop_
_entity_poly.entity_id
_entity_poly.type
_entity_poly.pdbx_seq_one_letter_code
_entity_poly.pdbx_strand_id
1 'polypeptide(L)' 'NIRSKQMTASVLDEIDGIGPTRKRALLQHFGSVRAIMDADINALKHVPGLGKNAAEKIYAHFHSEMI' A
#
# COMPACT_ATOMS: atom_id res chain seq x y z
N ASN A 1 4.29 3.67 21.73
CA ASN A 1 3.72 4.03 21.46
C ASN A 1 3.35 3.78 20.21
N ILE A 2 2.70 4.18 19.73
CA ILE A 2 2.22 3.88 18.63
C ILE A 2 3.01 4.06 17.59
N ARG A 3 3.74 4.95 17.59
CA ARG A 3 4.40 5.16 16.58
C ARG A 3 5.36 4.19 16.38
N SER A 4 5.57 3.44 17.16
CA SER A 4 6.56 2.50 16.89
C SER A 4 6.11 1.51 15.93
N LYS A 5 4.92 1.70 15.33
CA LYS A 5 4.52 0.81 14.34
C LYS A 5 5.57 0.69 13.31
N GLN A 6 5.95 -0.46 12.93
CA GLN A 6 6.97 -0.66 11.97
C GLN A 6 6.50 -0.44 10.60
N MET A 7 7.31 0.16 9.77
CA MET A 7 6.98 0.39 8.37
C MET A 7 7.52 -0.78 7.58
N THR A 8 7.00 -1.94 7.84
CA THR A 8 7.48 -3.13 7.17
C THR A 8 6.47 -3.63 6.17
N ALA A 9 6.88 -4.57 5.34
CA ALA A 9 6.00 -5.11 4.32
C ALA A 9 4.79 -5.79 4.92
N SER A 10 4.84 -6.20 6.17
CA SER A 10 3.70 -6.85 6.78
C SER A 10 2.51 -5.92 6.90
N VAL A 11 2.72 -4.62 6.82
CA VAL A 11 1.62 -3.67 6.83
C VAL A 11 0.74 -3.93 5.62
N LEU A 12 1.33 -4.30 4.49
CA LEU A 12 0.56 -4.58 3.29
C LEU A 12 -0.23 -5.87 3.40
N ASP A 13 0.24 -6.81 4.22
CA ASP A 13 -0.47 -8.06 4.39
C ASP A 13 -1.80 -7.88 5.11
N GLU A 14 -1.97 -6.77 5.80
CA GLU A 14 -3.21 -6.51 6.50
C GLU A 14 -4.30 -6.03 5.57
N ILE A 15 -3.94 -5.65 4.36
CA ILE A 15 -4.90 -5.13 3.42
C ILE A 15 -5.56 -6.27 2.67
N ASP A 16 -6.89 -6.35 2.76
CA ASP A 16 -7.64 -7.39 2.10
C ASP A 16 -7.47 -7.27 0.61
N GLY A 17 -7.23 -8.39 -0.03
CA GLY A 17 -7.12 -8.37 -1.48
C GLY A 17 -5.71 -8.14 -2.01
N ILE A 18 -4.76 -7.95 -1.13
CA ILE A 18 -3.38 -7.76 -1.56
C ILE A 18 -2.63 -9.06 -1.31
N GLY A 19 -2.35 -9.77 -2.38
CA GLY A 19 -1.58 -10.99 -2.26
C GLY A 19 -0.10 -10.70 -2.37
N PRO A 20 0.72 -11.74 -2.28
CA PRO A 20 2.17 -11.57 -2.32
C PRO A 20 2.65 -10.96 -3.63
N THR A 21 1.96 -11.25 -4.74
CA THR A 21 2.37 -10.69 -6.02
C THR A 21 2.16 -9.18 -6.05
N ARG A 22 1.01 -8.72 -5.54
CA ARG A 22 0.75 -7.30 -5.53
C ARG A 22 1.62 -6.57 -4.53
N LYS A 23 1.89 -7.22 -3.40
CA LYS A 23 2.77 -6.62 -2.41
C LYS A 23 4.15 -6.41 -3.01
N ARG A 24 4.65 -7.43 -3.72
CA ARG A 24 5.96 -7.32 -4.33
C ARG A 24 5.98 -6.22 -5.40
N ALA A 25 4.92 -6.15 -6.20
CA ALA A 25 4.85 -5.12 -7.24
C ALA A 25 4.89 -3.73 -6.63
N LEU A 26 4.19 -3.53 -5.53
CA LEU A 26 4.19 -2.24 -4.86
C LEU A 26 5.58 -1.90 -4.36
N LEU A 27 6.23 -2.84 -3.72
CA LEU A 27 7.54 -2.58 -3.16
C LEU A 27 8.58 -2.33 -4.23
N GLN A 28 8.46 -3.02 -5.36
CA GLN A 28 9.40 -2.80 -6.46
C GLN A 28 9.16 -1.46 -7.12
N HIS A 29 7.91 -1.07 -7.25
CA HIS A 29 7.58 0.18 -7.91
C HIS A 29 7.94 1.40 -7.06
N PHE A 30 7.62 1.34 -5.77
CA PHE A 30 7.85 2.48 -4.89
C PHE A 30 9.14 2.41 -4.09
N GLY A 31 9.66 1.24 -3.87
CA GLY A 31 10.90 1.07 -3.16
C GLY A 31 10.77 0.86 -1.66
N SER A 32 9.71 1.32 -1.06
CA SER A 32 9.51 1.12 0.38
C SER A 32 8.05 1.30 0.74
N VAL A 33 7.67 0.83 1.91
CA VAL A 33 6.31 0.97 2.40
C VAL A 33 6.00 2.44 2.63
N ARG A 34 6.96 3.22 3.11
CA ARG A 34 6.76 4.62 3.34
C ARG A 34 6.36 5.33 2.06
N ALA A 35 7.03 4.99 0.98
CA ALA A 35 6.70 5.59 -0.31
C ALA A 35 5.31 5.19 -0.77
N ILE A 36 4.89 3.96 -0.47
CA ILE A 36 3.56 3.51 -0.82
C ILE A 36 2.52 4.30 -0.03
N MET A 37 2.79 4.54 1.24
CA MET A 37 1.86 5.28 2.08
C MET A 37 1.72 6.72 1.63
N ASP A 38 2.78 7.28 1.10
CA ASP A 38 2.75 8.67 0.65
C ASP A 38 2.19 8.81 -0.77
N ALA A 39 2.02 7.72 -1.48
CA ALA A 39 1.53 7.78 -2.85
C ALA A 39 0.05 8.12 -2.89
N ASP A 40 -0.36 8.85 -3.93
CA ASP A 40 -1.78 9.14 -4.06
C ASP A 40 -2.41 8.00 -4.88
N ILE A 41 -3.71 8.08 -5.05
CA ILE A 41 -4.46 7.02 -5.71
C ILE A 41 -4.01 6.85 -7.16
N ASN A 42 -3.67 7.93 -7.82
CA ASN A 42 -3.22 7.83 -9.20
C ASN A 42 -1.90 7.09 -9.32
N ALA A 43 -0.98 7.37 -8.41
CA ALA A 43 0.30 6.69 -8.41
C ALA A 43 0.12 5.20 -8.16
N LEU A 44 -0.81 4.85 -7.26
CA LEU A 44 -1.07 3.46 -6.98
C LEU A 44 -1.69 2.74 -8.18
N LYS A 45 -2.55 3.43 -8.92
CA LYS A 45 -3.17 2.83 -10.07
C LYS A 45 -2.18 2.54 -11.20
N HIS A 46 -1.06 3.22 -11.20
CA HIS A 46 -0.06 3.01 -12.23
C HIS A 46 0.84 1.83 -11.97
N VAL A 47 0.71 1.18 -10.84
CA VAL A 47 1.55 0.02 -10.55
C VAL A 47 1.11 -1.15 -11.41
N PRO A 48 2.02 -1.72 -12.20
CA PRO A 48 1.64 -2.83 -13.09
C PRO A 48 1.12 -4.01 -12.27
N GLY A 49 0.03 -4.59 -12.70
CA GLY A 49 -0.51 -5.77 -12.04
C GLY A 49 -1.33 -5.49 -10.80
N LEU A 50 -1.40 -4.25 -10.36
CA LEU A 50 -2.15 -3.95 -9.14
C LEU A 50 -3.64 -3.86 -9.40
N GLY A 51 -4.03 -3.13 -10.39
CA GLY A 51 -5.44 -2.96 -10.66
C GLY A 51 -6.06 -1.82 -9.88
N LYS A 52 -7.18 -1.31 -10.42
CA LYS A 52 -7.83 -0.19 -9.81
C LYS A 52 -8.40 -0.52 -8.44
N ASN A 53 -9.03 -1.68 -8.29
CA ASN A 53 -9.63 -2.04 -7.01
C ASN A 53 -8.60 -2.18 -5.91
N ALA A 54 -7.47 -2.79 -6.23
CA ALA A 54 -6.42 -2.95 -5.23
C ALA A 54 -5.84 -1.59 -4.85
N ALA A 55 -5.68 -0.71 -5.84
CA ALA A 55 -5.14 0.62 -5.58
C ALA A 55 -6.06 1.38 -4.62
N GLU A 56 -7.36 1.28 -4.83
CA GLU A 56 -8.30 1.96 -3.96
C GLU A 56 -8.28 1.40 -2.56
N LYS A 57 -8.12 0.10 -2.42
CA LYS A 57 -8.07 -0.51 -1.11
C LYS A 57 -6.83 -0.08 -0.35
N ILE A 58 -5.71 -0.01 -1.03
CA ILE A 58 -4.47 0.40 -0.40
C ILE A 58 -4.58 1.85 0.06
N TYR A 59 -5.06 2.70 -0.83
CA TYR A 59 -5.18 4.11 -0.51
C TYR A 59 -6.11 4.30 0.68
N ALA A 60 -7.25 3.63 0.68
CA ALA A 60 -8.19 3.75 1.78
C ALA A 60 -7.60 3.23 3.08
N HIS A 61 -6.84 2.15 3.01
CA HIS A 61 -6.26 1.57 4.21
C HIS A 61 -5.31 2.55 4.90
N PHE A 62 -4.47 3.21 4.10
CA PHE A 62 -3.49 4.11 4.69
C PHE A 62 -4.04 5.48 5.05
N HIS A 63 -5.18 5.84 4.48
CA HIS A 63 -5.73 7.16 4.75
C HIS A 63 -7.03 7.16 5.53
N SER A 64 -7.54 5.98 5.86
CA SER A 64 -8.83 5.92 6.54
C SER A 64 -8.75 6.35 7.99
N GLU A 65 -7.55 6.40 8.53
CA GLU A 65 -7.43 6.82 9.91
C GLU A 65 -7.45 8.30 10.07
N MET A 66 -7.53 9.01 9.00
CA MET A 66 -7.48 10.45 9.09
C MET A 66 -8.75 11.04 9.63
N ILE A 67 -9.70 10.25 9.95
CA ILE A 67 -10.94 10.76 10.46
C ILE A 67 -10.86 11.28 11.88
#